data_f398b89bca758cebf0e74d7e262ebfa2
#
_entry.id   f398b89bca758cebf0e74d7e262ebfa2
#
_cell.length_a   1.000
_cell.length_b   1.000
_cell.length_c   1.000
_cell.angle_alpha   90.00
_cell.angle_beta   90.00
_cell.angle_gamma   90.00
#
_symmetry.space_group_name_H-M   'P 1'
#
loop_
_entity.id
_entity.type
_entity.pdbx_description
1 polymer ?
#
loop_
_entity_poly.entity_id
_entity_poly.type
_entity_poly.pdbx_seq_one_letter_code
_entity_poly.pdbx_strand_id
1 'polypeptide(L)'
;MSSPTQAQCAPARDDARAPHHDHAADHAADHAADHAADHAADPRFQADPHFDAAERDAVYRAIHTRRDVRGEFLPDPITDEVLARVLTAAHHAPSVGFMQPWDFVVVRSREVRAKIHADFLAAHAEAEQMFDEAKRETYRNLKLEGILESPVNICITCDRSRHGPVVIGRTHIGAMDVYSAVCAVQNLWLAARAENLGVGWVSILHPQALREALGIPREIVPIAYLCVGYVRDFHARPELETAGWLKRVPLPGLLHFDGWQGRPDAAGEGLIEAIGQVRPTVR
;
A
#
# COMPACT_ATOMS: atom_id res chain seq x y z
N MET A 1 41.71 -58.03 7.33
CA MET A 1 41.27 -59.46 7.36
C MET A 1 39.81 -59.48 7.71
N SER A 2 39.03 -60.17 6.85
CA SER A 2 37.65 -60.65 7.03
C SER A 2 36.50 -59.68 6.77
N SER A 3 36.08 -59.60 5.52
CA SER A 3 34.66 -59.51 5.08
C SER A 3 34.04 -60.91 5.11
N PRO A 4 32.76 -61.09 4.66
CA PRO A 4 31.48 -60.46 4.81
C PRO A 4 30.37 -61.44 5.22
N THR A 5 29.13 -61.01 5.40
CA THR A 5 27.99 -61.93 5.23
C THR A 5 26.78 -61.16 4.68
N GLN A 6 26.35 -61.61 3.52
CA GLN A 6 25.07 -61.27 2.87
C GLN A 6 23.94 -61.97 3.61
N ALA A 7 22.81 -61.27 3.70
CA ALA A 7 21.51 -61.89 3.99
C ALA A 7 20.47 -61.42 2.97
N GLN A 8 19.77 -62.39 2.46
CA GLN A 8 18.92 -62.44 1.29
C GLN A 8 17.55 -61.70 1.47
N CYS A 9 17.10 -61.25 0.34
CA CYS A 9 15.79 -60.70 -0.02
C CYS A 9 14.66 -61.74 0.17
N ALA A 10 13.49 -61.29 0.60
CA ALA A 10 12.21 -61.97 0.43
C ALA A 10 11.12 -60.93 0.03
N PRO A 11 10.10 -61.32 -0.78
CA PRO A 11 9.39 -60.41 -1.66
C PRO A 11 8.17 -59.73 -1.00
N ALA A 12 7.80 -58.58 -1.62
CA ALA A 12 6.69 -57.71 -1.31
C ALA A 12 5.35 -58.40 -1.46
N ARG A 13 4.40 -58.02 -0.60
CA ARG A 13 2.96 -58.22 -0.80
C ARG A 13 2.36 -56.96 -1.36
N ASP A 14 1.63 -57.11 -2.49
CA ASP A 14 0.71 -56.11 -3.05
C ASP A 14 -0.41 -55.82 -2.05
N ASP A 15 -0.58 -54.54 -1.71
CA ASP A 15 -1.80 -54.01 -1.14
C ASP A 15 -2.35 -52.93 -2.05
N ALA A 16 -3.49 -53.23 -2.65
CA ALA A 16 -4.25 -52.38 -3.52
C ALA A 16 -4.72 -51.11 -2.77
N ARG A 17 -4.20 -49.96 -3.17
CA ARG A 17 -4.69 -48.63 -2.72
C ARG A 17 -5.82 -48.19 -3.63
N ALA A 18 -6.99 -48.01 -3.03
CA ALA A 18 -8.15 -47.36 -3.68
C ALA A 18 -7.84 -45.90 -4.07
N PRO A 19 -8.42 -45.39 -5.16
CA PRO A 19 -8.18 -44.02 -5.58
C PRO A 19 -8.85 -43.03 -4.62
N HIS A 20 -8.04 -42.14 -4.02
CA HIS A 20 -8.56 -40.95 -3.35
C HIS A 20 -9.14 -40.00 -4.42
N HIS A 21 -10.44 -39.80 -4.39
CA HIS A 21 -11.11 -38.75 -5.14
C HIS A 21 -10.66 -37.38 -4.60
N ASP A 22 -10.10 -36.60 -5.50
CA ASP A 22 -9.60 -35.24 -5.29
C ASP A 22 -10.81 -34.27 -5.26
N HIS A 23 -11.43 -34.09 -4.07
CA HIS A 23 -12.53 -33.14 -3.87
C HIS A 23 -12.10 -31.67 -3.78
N ALA A 24 -10.79 -31.40 -3.85
CA ALA A 24 -10.26 -30.04 -3.75
C ALA A 24 -10.30 -29.25 -5.07
N ALA A 25 -10.37 -29.94 -6.20
CA ALA A 25 -10.36 -29.29 -7.51
C ALA A 25 -11.75 -28.76 -7.93
N ASP A 26 -12.82 -29.42 -7.49
CA ASP A 26 -14.20 -29.02 -7.87
C ASP A 26 -14.69 -27.76 -7.16
N HIS A 27 -14.25 -27.50 -5.92
CA HIS A 27 -14.62 -26.25 -5.21
C HIS A 27 -13.93 -24.99 -5.71
N ALA A 28 -12.77 -25.11 -6.35
CA ALA A 28 -12.06 -23.97 -6.92
C ALA A 28 -12.67 -23.51 -8.26
N ALA A 29 -13.28 -24.41 -9.01
CA ALA A 29 -13.90 -24.09 -10.29
C ALA A 29 -15.28 -23.42 -10.12
N ASP A 30 -16.08 -23.81 -9.12
CA ASP A 30 -17.39 -23.20 -8.86
C ASP A 30 -17.27 -21.76 -8.34
N HIS A 31 -16.26 -21.44 -7.50
CA HIS A 31 -16.02 -20.06 -7.06
C HIS A 31 -15.49 -19.14 -8.16
N ALA A 32 -14.83 -19.67 -9.18
CA ALA A 32 -14.35 -18.87 -10.31
C ALA A 32 -15.47 -18.50 -11.29
N ALA A 33 -16.50 -19.32 -11.41
CA ALA A 33 -17.62 -19.08 -12.31
C ALA A 33 -18.63 -18.05 -11.76
N ASP A 34 -18.84 -18.00 -10.44
CA ASP A 34 -19.76 -17.05 -9.81
C ASP A 34 -19.24 -15.60 -9.82
N HIS A 35 -17.91 -15.40 -9.82
CA HIS A 35 -17.33 -14.06 -9.89
C HIS A 35 -17.20 -13.48 -11.31
N ALA A 36 -17.33 -14.30 -12.35
CA ALA A 36 -17.24 -13.83 -13.73
C ALA A 36 -18.57 -13.22 -14.25
N ALA A 37 -19.71 -13.50 -13.60
CA ALA A 37 -21.02 -13.04 -14.04
C ALA A 37 -21.42 -11.64 -13.53
N ASP A 38 -20.72 -11.11 -12.50
CA ASP A 38 -21.13 -9.87 -11.80
C ASP A 38 -20.45 -8.59 -12.32
N HIS A 39 -19.57 -8.70 -13.31
CA HIS A 39 -18.97 -7.57 -14.02
C HIS A 39 -19.56 -7.39 -15.43
N ALA A 40 -20.86 -7.65 -15.61
CA ALA A 40 -21.60 -7.09 -16.74
C ALA A 40 -21.37 -5.56 -16.67
N ALA A 41 -20.70 -5.04 -17.69
CA ALA A 41 -20.20 -3.67 -17.77
C ALA A 41 -21.24 -2.69 -17.21
N ASP A 42 -20.94 -2.06 -16.09
CA ASP A 42 -21.75 -0.95 -15.55
C ASP A 42 -21.90 0.07 -16.68
N PRO A 43 -23.14 0.39 -17.13
CA PRO A 43 -23.36 1.33 -18.24
C PRO A 43 -22.69 2.69 -18.01
N ARG A 44 -22.34 3.03 -16.78
CA ARG A 44 -21.59 4.24 -16.41
C ARG A 44 -20.13 4.21 -16.90
N PHE A 45 -19.59 3.03 -17.22
CA PHE A 45 -18.24 2.85 -17.77
C PHE A 45 -18.21 2.56 -19.28
N GLN A 46 -19.37 2.64 -19.97
CA GLN A 46 -19.44 2.69 -21.44
C GLN A 46 -19.22 4.11 -21.99
N ALA A 47 -18.79 5.05 -21.13
CA ALA A 47 -18.37 6.38 -21.53
C ALA A 47 -17.14 6.31 -22.46
N ASP A 48 -16.92 7.39 -23.22
CA ASP A 48 -15.72 7.60 -24.02
C ASP A 48 -14.47 7.10 -23.25
N PRO A 49 -13.66 6.20 -23.84
CA PRO A 49 -12.43 5.73 -23.18
C PRO A 49 -11.39 6.84 -22.95
N HIS A 50 -11.65 8.05 -23.48
CA HIS A 50 -10.77 9.20 -23.33
C HIS A 50 -11.28 10.16 -22.27
N PHE A 51 -10.40 10.55 -21.36
CA PHE A 51 -10.70 11.59 -20.38
C PHE A 51 -10.87 12.94 -21.07
N ASP A 52 -11.94 13.65 -20.71
CA ASP A 52 -12.06 15.06 -21.05
C ASP A 52 -11.08 15.94 -20.22
N ALA A 53 -11.07 17.25 -20.49
CA ALA A 53 -10.16 18.17 -19.80
C ALA A 53 -10.49 18.28 -18.28
N ALA A 54 -11.75 18.27 -17.91
CA ALA A 54 -12.18 18.41 -16.51
C ALA A 54 -11.87 17.15 -15.70
N GLU A 55 -12.10 15.99 -16.28
CA GLU A 55 -11.76 14.69 -15.68
C GLU A 55 -10.25 14.56 -15.46
N ARG A 56 -9.45 14.89 -16.48
CA ARG A 56 -8.00 14.91 -16.38
C ARG A 56 -7.53 15.87 -15.27
N ASP A 57 -8.06 17.08 -15.25
CA ASP A 57 -7.68 18.09 -14.27
C ASP A 57 -8.09 17.69 -12.83
N ALA A 58 -9.20 16.97 -12.67
CA ALA A 58 -9.62 16.42 -11.38
C ALA A 58 -8.61 15.38 -10.85
N VAL A 59 -8.12 14.48 -11.73
CA VAL A 59 -7.09 13.49 -11.36
C VAL A 59 -5.79 14.18 -10.95
N TYR A 60 -5.28 15.11 -11.74
CA TYR A 60 -4.06 15.87 -11.39
C TYR A 60 -4.24 16.70 -10.12
N ARG A 61 -5.42 17.29 -9.90
CA ARG A 61 -5.73 18.00 -8.66
C ARG A 61 -5.63 17.08 -7.45
N ALA A 62 -6.19 15.87 -7.50
CA ALA A 62 -6.07 14.91 -6.41
C ALA A 62 -4.60 14.57 -6.13
N ILE A 63 -3.80 14.31 -7.18
CA ILE A 63 -2.37 14.00 -7.06
C ILE A 63 -1.57 15.17 -6.45
N HIS A 64 -1.79 16.38 -6.93
CA HIS A 64 -1.00 17.54 -6.51
C HIS A 64 -1.38 18.07 -5.13
N THR A 65 -2.67 17.90 -4.73
CA THR A 65 -3.20 18.48 -3.49
C THR A 65 -3.34 17.48 -2.34
N ARG A 66 -3.13 16.17 -2.55
CA ARG A 66 -3.08 15.22 -1.43
C ARG A 66 -1.94 15.59 -0.48
N ARG A 67 -2.18 15.39 0.81
CA ARG A 67 -1.18 15.60 1.87
C ARG A 67 -1.15 14.38 2.77
N ASP A 68 -0.03 14.19 3.42
CA ASP A 68 0.12 13.32 4.57
C ASP A 68 -0.39 14.11 5.78
N VAL A 69 -1.57 13.74 6.28
CA VAL A 69 -2.31 14.49 7.30
C VAL A 69 -2.07 13.85 8.67
N ARG A 70 -1.87 14.66 9.70
CA ARG A 70 -1.57 14.18 11.05
C ARG A 70 -2.39 14.84 12.14
N GLY A 71 -2.47 16.18 12.16
CA GLY A 71 -3.11 16.94 13.24
C GLY A 71 -4.47 17.54 12.91
N GLU A 72 -4.92 17.49 11.65
CA GLU A 72 -6.08 18.22 11.16
C GLU A 72 -7.36 17.39 11.10
N PHE A 73 -7.33 16.15 11.60
CA PHE A 73 -8.49 15.26 11.55
C PHE A 73 -9.66 15.81 12.36
N LEU A 74 -10.85 15.73 11.76
CA LEU A 74 -12.13 16.00 12.40
C LEU A 74 -12.71 14.68 12.98
N PRO A 75 -13.50 14.79 14.05
CA PRO A 75 -14.10 13.60 14.67
C PRO A 75 -15.28 13.01 13.88
N ASP A 76 -15.67 13.65 12.78
CA ASP A 76 -16.82 13.27 11.97
C ASP A 76 -16.65 11.83 11.42
N PRO A 77 -17.67 10.96 11.56
CA PRO A 77 -17.61 9.61 11.08
C PRO A 77 -17.60 9.57 9.54
N ILE A 78 -16.81 8.65 8.99
CA ILE A 78 -16.86 8.32 7.56
C ILE A 78 -18.00 7.31 7.36
N THR A 79 -18.92 7.59 6.43
CA THR A 79 -20.01 6.65 6.11
C THR A 79 -19.46 5.40 5.42
N ASP A 80 -20.20 4.29 5.51
CA ASP A 80 -19.78 3.04 4.89
C ASP A 80 -19.74 3.14 3.36
N GLU A 81 -20.59 3.96 2.74
CA GLU A 81 -20.60 4.19 1.30
C GLU A 81 -19.34 4.91 0.82
N VAL A 82 -18.87 5.92 1.55
CA VAL A 82 -17.62 6.63 1.25
C VAL A 82 -16.44 5.68 1.42
N LEU A 83 -16.41 4.95 2.54
CA LEU A 83 -15.34 4.01 2.82
C LEU A 83 -15.30 2.86 1.78
N ALA A 84 -16.47 2.37 1.35
CA ALA A 84 -16.57 1.36 0.31
C ALA A 84 -15.98 1.84 -1.02
N ARG A 85 -16.27 3.09 -1.45
CA ARG A 85 -15.66 3.65 -2.68
C ARG A 85 -14.15 3.76 -2.58
N VAL A 86 -13.64 4.20 -1.43
CA VAL A 86 -12.19 4.34 -1.19
C VAL A 86 -11.49 2.98 -1.19
N LEU A 87 -12.06 1.97 -0.53
CA LEU A 87 -11.52 0.61 -0.51
C LEU A 87 -11.62 -0.08 -1.88
N THR A 88 -12.71 0.13 -2.61
CA THR A 88 -12.87 -0.37 -3.97
C THR A 88 -11.80 0.21 -4.90
N ALA A 89 -11.55 1.52 -4.83
CA ALA A 89 -10.47 2.15 -5.59
C ALA A 89 -9.09 1.58 -5.23
N ALA A 90 -8.83 1.32 -3.96
CA ALA A 90 -7.61 0.65 -3.52
C ALA A 90 -7.48 -0.75 -4.13
N HIS A 91 -8.57 -1.52 -4.16
CA HIS A 91 -8.59 -2.86 -4.73
C HIS A 91 -8.38 -2.88 -6.26
N HIS A 92 -8.68 -1.79 -6.96
CA HIS A 92 -8.41 -1.63 -8.40
C HIS A 92 -6.97 -1.21 -8.72
N ALA A 93 -6.06 -1.26 -7.76
CA ALA A 93 -4.66 -1.01 -8.01
C ALA A 93 -4.05 -2.07 -8.96
N PRO A 94 -3.08 -1.69 -9.79
CA PRO A 94 -2.34 -2.66 -10.58
C PRO A 94 -1.53 -3.59 -9.67
N SER A 95 -1.46 -4.87 -10.04
CA SER A 95 -0.60 -5.84 -9.36
C SER A 95 0.08 -6.75 -10.37
N VAL A 96 1.35 -7.05 -10.11
CA VAL A 96 2.13 -7.93 -10.98
C VAL A 96 1.53 -9.33 -10.98
N GLY A 97 1.35 -9.90 -12.17
CA GLY A 97 0.68 -11.19 -12.35
C GLY A 97 -0.77 -11.21 -11.87
N PHE A 98 -1.41 -10.04 -11.76
CA PHE A 98 -2.77 -9.88 -11.23
C PHE A 98 -2.96 -10.53 -9.86
N MET A 99 -1.90 -10.55 -9.03
CA MET A 99 -1.86 -11.31 -7.78
C MET A 99 -2.66 -10.69 -6.64
N GLN A 100 -2.96 -9.39 -6.67
CA GLN A 100 -3.75 -8.68 -5.65
C GLN A 100 -3.37 -9.11 -4.21
N PRO A 101 -2.10 -8.91 -3.80
CA PRO A 101 -1.56 -9.54 -2.60
C PRO A 101 -1.98 -8.85 -1.30
N TRP A 102 -2.79 -7.82 -1.38
CA TRP A 102 -3.22 -6.97 -0.26
C TRP A 102 -4.46 -7.50 0.46
N ASP A 103 -4.50 -7.25 1.75
CA ASP A 103 -5.71 -7.29 2.57
C ASP A 103 -5.86 -5.96 3.31
N PHE A 104 -7.09 -5.63 3.72
CA PHE A 104 -7.42 -4.38 4.40
C PHE A 104 -8.00 -4.69 5.78
N VAL A 105 -7.30 -4.28 6.85
CA VAL A 105 -7.81 -4.36 8.21
C VAL A 105 -8.36 -2.98 8.60
N VAL A 106 -9.68 -2.86 8.66
CA VAL A 106 -10.37 -1.60 9.02
C VAL A 106 -10.51 -1.53 10.54
N VAL A 107 -9.89 -0.51 11.14
CA VAL A 107 -9.80 -0.34 12.60
C VAL A 107 -10.65 0.85 13.06
N ARG A 108 -11.85 0.57 13.58
CA ARG A 108 -12.74 1.57 14.19
C ARG A 108 -12.64 1.58 15.72
N SER A 109 -12.23 0.46 16.34
CA SER A 109 -12.11 0.34 17.79
C SER A 109 -11.08 1.32 18.35
N ARG A 110 -11.53 2.22 19.22
CA ARG A 110 -10.65 3.15 19.94
C ARG A 110 -9.64 2.42 20.81
N GLU A 111 -10.04 1.28 21.40
CA GLU A 111 -9.17 0.47 22.25
C GLU A 111 -8.00 -0.11 21.43
N VAL A 112 -8.27 -0.66 20.24
CA VAL A 112 -7.22 -1.19 19.35
C VAL A 112 -6.29 -0.07 18.91
N ARG A 113 -6.85 1.07 18.51
CA ARG A 113 -6.04 2.25 18.12
C ARG A 113 -5.18 2.76 19.29
N ALA A 114 -5.69 2.72 20.53
CA ALA A 114 -4.92 3.13 21.70
C ALA A 114 -3.70 2.22 21.96
N LYS A 115 -3.82 0.90 21.71
CA LYS A 115 -2.68 -0.04 21.79
C LYS A 115 -1.60 0.32 20.75
N ILE A 116 -2.02 0.61 19.52
CA ILE A 116 -1.09 0.99 18.45
C ILE A 116 -0.48 2.36 18.71
N HIS A 117 -1.23 3.31 19.26
CA HIS A 117 -0.70 4.60 19.64
C HIS A 117 0.33 4.51 20.78
N ALA A 118 0.14 3.61 21.74
CA ALA A 118 1.11 3.36 22.79
C ALA A 118 2.44 2.83 22.22
N ASP A 119 2.38 1.94 21.22
CA ASP A 119 3.57 1.48 20.49
C ASP A 119 4.22 2.61 19.70
N PHE A 120 3.43 3.46 19.02
CA PHE A 120 3.96 4.64 18.34
C PHE A 120 4.77 5.53 19.29
N LEU A 121 4.27 5.79 20.50
CA LEU A 121 4.99 6.63 21.47
C LEU A 121 6.35 6.03 21.87
N ALA A 122 6.42 4.71 22.06
CA ALA A 122 7.66 4.01 22.34
C ALA A 122 8.63 4.08 21.15
N ALA A 123 8.18 3.71 19.97
CA ALA A 123 8.99 3.75 18.75
C ALA A 123 9.44 5.18 18.37
N HIS A 124 8.60 6.19 18.64
CA HIS A 124 8.93 7.58 18.41
C HIS A 124 10.06 8.06 19.34
N ALA A 125 10.01 7.68 20.64
CA ALA A 125 11.06 8.00 21.60
C ALA A 125 12.40 7.31 21.24
N GLU A 126 12.36 6.09 20.72
CA GLU A 126 13.55 5.39 20.21
C GLU A 126 14.11 6.07 18.97
N ALA A 127 13.25 6.40 17.99
CA ALA A 127 13.65 7.06 16.75
C ALA A 127 14.27 8.45 17.01
N GLU A 128 13.80 9.19 18.00
CA GLU A 128 14.36 10.46 18.40
C GLU A 128 15.87 10.35 18.73
N GLN A 129 16.28 9.28 19.41
CA GLN A 129 17.67 9.06 19.79
C GLN A 129 18.60 8.73 18.60
N MET A 130 18.03 8.38 17.45
CA MET A 130 18.79 8.07 16.22
C MET A 130 19.26 9.33 15.49
N PHE A 131 18.69 10.50 15.81
CA PHE A 131 19.05 11.77 15.18
C PHE A 131 20.14 12.50 15.95
N ASP A 132 20.96 13.29 15.22
CA ASP A 132 21.87 14.26 15.83
C ASP A 132 21.09 15.35 16.61
N GLU A 133 21.78 16.05 17.50
CA GLU A 133 21.15 17.01 18.41
C GLU A 133 20.41 18.13 17.67
N ALA A 134 20.92 18.60 16.53
CA ALA A 134 20.31 19.67 15.74
C ALA A 134 18.98 19.24 15.11
N LYS A 135 18.89 17.99 14.64
CA LYS A 135 17.65 17.42 14.06
C LYS A 135 16.67 16.95 15.13
N ARG A 136 17.17 16.53 16.29
CA ARG A 136 16.36 16.00 17.40
C ARG A 136 15.34 17.02 17.89
N GLU A 137 15.72 18.28 18.04
CA GLU A 137 14.80 19.35 18.43
C GLU A 137 13.68 19.53 17.39
N THR A 138 14.05 19.57 16.12
CA THR A 138 13.04 19.64 15.03
C THR A 138 12.13 18.43 15.05
N TYR A 139 12.67 17.21 15.21
CA TYR A 139 11.91 15.97 15.26
C TYR A 139 10.88 15.95 16.39
N ARG A 140 11.23 16.41 17.60
CA ARG A 140 10.30 16.50 18.74
C ARG A 140 9.09 17.39 18.47
N ASN A 141 9.27 18.42 17.67
CA ASN A 141 8.21 19.38 17.34
C ASN A 141 7.31 18.93 16.19
N LEU A 142 7.63 17.81 15.52
CA LEU A 142 6.81 17.27 14.44
C LEU A 142 5.64 16.46 14.99
N LYS A 143 4.44 16.74 14.54
CA LYS A 143 3.32 15.81 14.69
C LYS A 143 3.47 14.73 13.60
N LEU A 144 3.63 13.46 13.99
CA LEU A 144 3.97 12.36 13.07
C LEU A 144 2.90 11.25 13.00
N GLU A 145 1.78 11.45 13.65
CA GLU A 145 0.65 10.50 13.65
C GLU A 145 -0.69 11.23 13.83
N GLY A 146 -1.79 10.53 13.59
CA GLY A 146 -3.18 10.94 13.81
C GLY A 146 -4.04 9.74 14.23
N ILE A 147 -3.43 8.79 14.97
CA ILE A 147 -4.01 7.47 15.26
C ILE A 147 -5.31 7.59 16.05
N LEU A 148 -5.34 8.46 17.04
CA LEU A 148 -6.51 8.62 17.91
C LEU A 148 -7.45 9.72 17.44
N GLU A 149 -6.95 10.69 16.69
CA GLU A 149 -7.71 11.82 16.16
C GLU A 149 -8.60 11.40 14.96
N SER A 150 -8.07 10.56 14.07
CA SER A 150 -8.84 10.08 12.92
C SER A 150 -9.94 9.11 13.35
N PRO A 151 -11.13 9.14 12.73
CA PRO A 151 -12.24 8.25 13.09
C PRO A 151 -11.99 6.79 12.71
N VAL A 152 -11.21 6.54 11.66
CA VAL A 152 -10.90 5.21 11.14
C VAL A 152 -9.42 5.09 10.84
N ASN A 153 -8.81 3.94 11.20
CA ASN A 153 -7.50 3.60 10.68
C ASN A 153 -7.61 2.35 9.78
N ILE A 154 -6.70 2.22 8.82
CA ILE A 154 -6.66 1.09 7.91
C ILE A 154 -5.24 0.54 7.86
N CYS A 155 -5.07 -0.73 8.22
CA CYS A 155 -3.80 -1.42 7.96
C CYS A 155 -3.92 -2.17 6.64
N ILE A 156 -3.03 -1.86 5.70
CA ILE A 156 -2.88 -2.60 4.46
C ILE A 156 -1.74 -3.60 4.66
N THR A 157 -2.03 -4.86 4.36
CA THR A 157 -1.06 -5.95 4.48
C THR A 157 -0.72 -6.54 3.12
N CYS A 158 0.27 -7.42 3.08
CA CYS A 158 0.67 -8.17 1.90
C CYS A 158 0.81 -9.65 2.27
N ASP A 159 -0.01 -10.49 1.65
CA ASP A 159 0.17 -11.94 1.65
C ASP A 159 1.13 -12.32 0.53
N ARG A 160 2.38 -12.63 0.91
CA ARG A 160 3.42 -13.00 -0.03
C ARG A 160 3.25 -14.41 -0.60
N SER A 161 2.38 -15.21 -0.04
CA SER A 161 2.07 -16.59 -0.45
C SER A 161 0.88 -16.70 -1.41
N ARG A 162 0.10 -15.64 -1.55
CA ARG A 162 -1.10 -15.63 -2.40
C ARG A 162 -0.76 -16.06 -3.84
N HIS A 163 -1.54 -16.98 -4.38
CA HIS A 163 -1.33 -17.62 -5.68
C HIS A 163 -0.06 -18.47 -5.81
N GLY A 164 0.50 -18.91 -4.67
CA GLY A 164 1.61 -19.89 -4.64
C GLY A 164 3.00 -19.28 -4.78
N PRO A 165 4.03 -20.14 -4.86
CA PRO A 165 5.42 -19.71 -4.83
C PRO A 165 5.89 -19.04 -6.13
N VAL A 166 5.26 -19.35 -7.27
CA VAL A 166 5.63 -18.83 -8.59
C VAL A 166 4.47 -18.05 -9.17
N VAL A 167 4.68 -16.75 -9.35
CA VAL A 167 3.71 -15.83 -9.95
C VAL A 167 4.38 -15.08 -11.10
N ILE A 168 3.66 -14.88 -12.21
CA ILE A 168 4.14 -14.11 -13.37
C ILE A 168 4.67 -12.76 -12.92
N GLY A 169 5.91 -12.44 -13.31
CA GLY A 169 6.57 -11.16 -12.99
C GLY A 169 7.20 -11.09 -11.60
N ARG A 170 6.99 -12.07 -10.72
CA ARG A 170 7.69 -12.19 -9.42
C ARG A 170 8.89 -13.16 -9.48
N THR A 171 9.13 -13.79 -10.61
CA THR A 171 10.16 -14.81 -10.78
C THR A 171 11.60 -14.31 -10.57
N HIS A 172 11.86 -13.06 -10.86
CA HIS A 172 13.20 -12.45 -10.75
C HIS A 172 13.27 -11.35 -9.69
N ILE A 173 12.18 -10.59 -9.52
CA ILE A 173 12.09 -9.52 -8.51
C ILE A 173 11.10 -9.98 -7.45
N GLY A 174 11.61 -10.60 -6.40
CA GLY A 174 10.82 -11.22 -5.34
C GLY A 174 9.99 -10.25 -4.48
N ALA A 175 10.22 -8.93 -4.60
CA ALA A 175 9.48 -7.91 -3.85
C ALA A 175 8.28 -7.32 -4.61
N MET A 176 7.94 -7.85 -5.80
CA MET A 176 6.85 -7.31 -6.61
C MET A 176 5.46 -7.42 -5.96
N ASP A 177 5.27 -8.35 -5.04
CA ASP A 177 4.09 -8.43 -4.17
C ASP A 177 3.98 -7.20 -3.25
N VAL A 178 5.05 -6.83 -2.57
CA VAL A 178 5.11 -5.63 -1.72
C VAL A 178 4.89 -4.37 -2.54
N TYR A 179 5.53 -4.25 -3.72
CA TYR A 179 5.34 -3.10 -4.60
C TYR A 179 3.90 -2.99 -5.11
N SER A 180 3.27 -4.12 -5.41
CA SER A 180 1.85 -4.16 -5.78
C SER A 180 0.94 -3.70 -4.63
N ALA A 181 1.21 -4.13 -3.40
CA ALA A 181 0.45 -3.65 -2.23
C ALA A 181 0.63 -2.14 -1.99
N VAL A 182 1.82 -1.57 -2.26
CA VAL A 182 2.04 -0.12 -2.20
C VAL A 182 1.21 0.64 -3.25
N CYS A 183 0.94 0.05 -4.43
CA CYS A 183 0.03 0.65 -5.40
C CYS A 183 -1.40 0.77 -4.83
N ALA A 184 -1.87 -0.22 -4.07
CA ALA A 184 -3.17 -0.14 -3.38
C ALA A 184 -3.19 0.97 -2.33
N VAL A 185 -2.10 1.18 -1.58
CA VAL A 185 -1.95 2.33 -0.66
C VAL A 185 -2.11 3.65 -1.40
N GLN A 186 -1.44 3.81 -2.55
CA GLN A 186 -1.50 5.04 -3.32
C GLN A 186 -2.89 5.28 -3.92
N ASN A 187 -3.56 4.23 -4.46
CA ASN A 187 -4.93 4.36 -4.95
C ASN A 187 -5.90 4.77 -3.84
N LEU A 188 -5.80 4.13 -2.65
CA LEU A 188 -6.58 4.51 -1.48
C LEU A 188 -6.41 6.00 -1.18
N TRP A 189 -5.17 6.49 -1.18
CA TRP A 189 -4.86 7.87 -0.82
C TRP A 189 -5.46 8.87 -1.80
N LEU A 190 -5.38 8.58 -3.11
CA LEU A 190 -5.96 9.44 -4.15
C LEU A 190 -7.48 9.44 -4.11
N ALA A 191 -8.10 8.26 -3.93
CA ALA A 191 -9.55 8.14 -3.78
C ALA A 191 -10.05 8.86 -2.53
N ALA A 192 -9.38 8.70 -1.38
CA ALA A 192 -9.69 9.43 -0.16
C ALA A 192 -9.61 10.96 -0.39
N ARG A 193 -8.57 11.44 -1.11
CA ARG A 193 -8.47 12.87 -1.46
C ARG A 193 -9.62 13.34 -2.35
N ALA A 194 -10.09 12.52 -3.28
CA ALA A 194 -11.26 12.83 -4.11
C ALA A 194 -12.56 12.91 -3.28
N GLU A 195 -12.67 12.13 -2.21
CA GLU A 195 -13.76 12.18 -1.22
C GLU A 195 -13.56 13.28 -0.13
N ASN A 196 -12.56 14.15 -0.29
CA ASN A 196 -12.18 15.16 0.70
C ASN A 196 -11.73 14.60 2.05
N LEU A 197 -11.27 13.36 2.08
CA LEU A 197 -10.65 12.74 3.25
C LEU A 197 -9.15 12.98 3.25
N GLY A 198 -8.61 13.24 4.44
CA GLY A 198 -7.19 13.19 4.71
C GLY A 198 -6.74 11.77 5.01
N VAL A 199 -5.49 11.47 4.62
CA VAL A 199 -4.82 10.22 4.97
C VAL A 199 -3.45 10.55 5.53
N GLY A 200 -3.10 9.94 6.65
CA GLY A 200 -1.76 9.98 7.24
C GLY A 200 -1.16 8.59 7.30
N TRP A 201 0.06 8.42 6.79
CA TRP A 201 0.78 7.16 6.86
C TRP A 201 1.72 7.12 8.07
N VAL A 202 1.37 6.31 9.07
CA VAL A 202 2.19 6.11 10.26
C VAL A 202 3.11 4.92 10.04
N SER A 203 4.42 5.17 10.04
CA SER A 203 5.46 4.15 9.85
C SER A 203 6.39 3.99 11.07
N ILE A 204 6.28 4.85 12.06
CA ILE A 204 7.04 4.77 13.32
C ILE A 204 6.27 3.83 14.26
N LEU A 205 6.37 2.54 13.98
CA LEU A 205 5.71 1.45 14.70
C LEU A 205 6.60 0.22 14.67
N HIS A 206 6.58 -0.56 15.73
CA HIS A 206 7.21 -1.87 15.73
C HIS A 206 6.32 -2.86 14.96
N PRO A 207 6.85 -3.52 13.90
CA PRO A 207 6.03 -4.44 13.10
C PRO A 207 5.42 -5.58 13.90
N GLN A 208 6.09 -6.03 14.96
CA GLN A 208 5.60 -7.09 15.84
C GLN A 208 4.43 -6.61 16.69
N ALA A 209 4.53 -5.44 17.32
CA ALA A 209 3.45 -4.86 18.13
C ALA A 209 2.20 -4.57 17.29
N LEU A 210 2.37 -4.10 16.05
CA LEU A 210 1.28 -3.88 15.11
C LEU A 210 0.58 -5.21 14.76
N ARG A 211 1.34 -6.29 14.51
CA ARG A 211 0.77 -7.63 14.29
C ARG A 211 -0.04 -8.12 15.49
N GLU A 212 0.51 -7.99 16.67
CA GLU A 212 -0.15 -8.42 17.91
C GLU A 212 -1.44 -7.63 18.17
N ALA A 213 -1.41 -6.32 17.98
CA ALA A 213 -2.58 -5.46 18.18
C ALA A 213 -3.72 -5.77 17.20
N LEU A 214 -3.39 -6.21 15.97
CA LEU A 214 -4.35 -6.47 14.90
C LEU A 214 -4.61 -7.97 14.64
N GLY A 215 -3.92 -8.87 15.33
CA GLY A 215 -4.04 -10.32 15.12
C GLY A 215 -3.51 -10.77 13.75
N ILE A 216 -2.53 -10.06 13.17
CA ILE A 216 -1.98 -10.37 11.84
C ILE A 216 -1.02 -11.57 11.96
N PRO A 217 -1.24 -12.64 11.16
CA PRO A 217 -0.34 -13.80 11.14
C PRO A 217 1.10 -13.42 10.78
N ARG A 218 2.06 -14.22 11.26
CA ARG A 218 3.50 -13.92 11.10
C ARG A 218 3.96 -13.84 9.64
N GLU A 219 3.36 -14.64 8.77
CA GLU A 219 3.63 -14.73 7.35
C GLU A 219 3.08 -13.55 6.54
N ILE A 220 2.10 -12.82 7.09
CA ILE A 220 1.52 -11.64 6.45
C ILE A 220 2.33 -10.39 6.81
N VAL A 221 2.67 -9.60 5.82
CA VAL A 221 3.52 -8.41 6.00
C VAL A 221 2.66 -7.15 6.10
N PRO A 222 2.66 -6.42 7.23
CA PRO A 222 2.07 -5.08 7.29
C PRO A 222 2.83 -4.14 6.34
N ILE A 223 2.11 -3.48 5.44
CA ILE A 223 2.69 -2.54 4.46
C ILE A 223 2.48 -1.09 4.90
N ALA A 224 1.28 -0.77 5.33
CA ALA A 224 0.92 0.59 5.74
C ALA A 224 -0.08 0.57 6.89
N TYR A 225 0.09 1.50 7.83
CA TYR A 225 -0.93 1.84 8.81
C TYR A 225 -1.37 3.28 8.55
N LEU A 226 -2.62 3.44 8.12
CA LEU A 226 -3.16 4.70 7.61
C LEU A 226 -4.23 5.24 8.57
N CYS A 227 -4.08 6.51 8.96
CA CYS A 227 -5.13 7.28 9.63
C CYS A 227 -6.00 7.94 8.56
N VAL A 228 -7.32 7.78 8.61
CA VAL A 228 -8.25 8.26 7.58
C VAL A 228 -9.40 9.01 8.23
N GLY A 229 -9.71 10.20 7.73
CA GLY A 229 -10.78 11.05 8.27
C GLY A 229 -11.02 12.30 7.48
N TYR A 230 -12.14 12.98 7.74
CA TYR A 230 -12.33 14.34 7.27
C TYR A 230 -11.30 15.25 7.95
N VAL A 231 -10.90 16.32 7.26
CA VAL A 231 -9.90 17.26 7.74
C VAL A 231 -10.43 18.67 7.70
N ARG A 232 -9.95 19.51 8.61
CA ARG A 232 -10.30 20.92 8.64
C ARG A 232 -9.79 21.62 7.39
N ASP A 233 -8.53 21.37 7.04
CA ASP A 233 -7.85 21.96 5.89
C ASP A 233 -6.81 21.03 5.32
N PHE A 234 -6.49 21.19 4.03
CA PHE A 234 -5.34 20.59 3.39
C PHE A 234 -4.25 21.65 3.24
N HIS A 235 -3.12 21.46 3.88
CA HIS A 235 -1.98 22.39 3.76
C HIS A 235 -1.56 22.60 2.30
N ALA A 236 -1.27 23.85 1.95
CA ALA A 236 -0.79 24.17 0.59
C ALA A 236 0.53 23.49 0.25
N ARG A 237 1.41 23.29 1.26
CA ARG A 237 2.69 22.59 1.15
C ARG A 237 2.78 21.44 2.14
N PRO A 238 3.64 20.41 1.87
CA PRO A 238 3.89 19.35 2.84
C PRO A 238 4.37 19.92 4.19
N GLU A 239 3.83 19.40 5.30
CA GLU A 239 4.19 19.87 6.65
C GLU A 239 5.70 19.74 6.93
N LEU A 240 6.33 18.63 6.55
CA LEU A 240 7.77 18.42 6.73
C LEU A 240 8.61 19.43 5.96
N GLU A 241 8.12 19.90 4.81
CA GLU A 241 8.78 20.98 4.05
C GLU A 241 8.63 22.32 4.77
N THR A 242 7.42 22.61 5.28
CA THR A 242 7.13 23.85 6.04
C THR A 242 7.89 23.89 7.35
N ALA A 243 8.05 22.75 8.03
CA ALA A 243 8.85 22.61 9.25
C ALA A 243 10.36 22.64 9.00
N GLY A 244 10.80 22.74 7.74
CA GLY A 244 12.23 22.81 7.41
C GLY A 244 12.96 21.45 7.47
N TRP A 245 12.22 20.33 7.58
CA TRP A 245 12.82 19.00 7.66
C TRP A 245 13.55 18.61 6.37
N LEU A 246 12.85 18.65 5.22
CA LEU A 246 13.41 18.44 3.89
C LEU A 246 12.60 19.26 2.87
N LYS A 247 13.25 19.62 1.76
CA LYS A 247 12.60 20.27 0.61
C LYS A 247 12.32 19.26 -0.48
N ARG A 248 11.29 19.52 -1.30
CA ARG A 248 11.06 18.75 -2.52
C ARG A 248 12.27 18.88 -3.46
N VAL A 249 12.82 17.76 -3.90
CA VAL A 249 13.89 17.74 -4.90
C VAL A 249 13.32 18.18 -6.24
N PRO A 250 13.98 19.12 -6.97
CA PRO A 250 13.55 19.52 -8.31
C PRO A 250 13.58 18.35 -9.29
N LEU A 251 12.46 18.14 -10.00
CA LEU A 251 12.31 17.01 -10.93
C LEU A 251 13.41 16.92 -11.99
N PRO A 252 13.88 18.01 -12.63
CA PRO A 252 14.95 17.91 -13.63
C PRO A 252 16.23 17.23 -13.11
N GLY A 253 16.54 17.38 -11.84
CA GLY A 253 17.71 16.74 -11.21
C GLY A 253 17.54 15.23 -10.95
N LEU A 254 16.36 14.69 -11.18
CA LEU A 254 16.03 13.25 -11.04
C LEU A 254 15.92 12.54 -12.39
N LEU A 255 16.12 13.25 -13.50
CA LEU A 255 16.03 12.69 -14.84
C LEU A 255 17.39 12.25 -15.33
N HIS A 256 17.45 11.07 -15.87
CA HIS A 256 18.61 10.50 -16.56
C HIS A 256 18.16 9.98 -17.91
N PHE A 257 18.96 10.14 -18.93
CA PHE A 257 18.60 9.81 -20.30
C PHE A 257 19.43 8.62 -20.77
N ASP A 258 18.77 7.59 -21.30
CA ASP A 258 19.33 6.34 -21.83
C ASP A 258 20.23 5.52 -20.89
N GLY A 259 20.42 5.97 -19.66
CA GLY A 259 21.18 5.27 -18.63
C GLY A 259 21.33 6.11 -17.36
N TRP A 260 21.78 5.47 -16.28
CA TRP A 260 22.03 6.18 -15.02
C TRP A 260 23.10 7.27 -15.22
N GLN A 261 22.81 8.52 -14.85
CA GLN A 261 23.62 9.72 -15.09
C GLN A 261 23.79 10.10 -16.56
N GLY A 262 23.02 9.51 -17.48
CA GLY A 262 22.97 9.91 -18.87
C GLY A 262 22.52 11.37 -19.03
N ARG A 263 23.14 12.09 -19.94
CA ARG A 263 22.85 13.50 -20.25
C ARG A 263 21.72 13.61 -21.28
N PRO A 264 20.91 14.68 -21.23
CA PRO A 264 19.92 14.90 -22.28
C PRO A 264 20.58 15.19 -23.64
N ASP A 265 19.96 14.68 -24.67
CA ASP A 265 20.10 15.19 -26.03
C ASP A 265 19.13 16.37 -26.27
N ALA A 266 19.00 16.86 -27.50
CA ALA A 266 18.10 17.96 -27.83
C ALA A 266 16.60 17.65 -27.44
N ALA A 267 16.17 16.41 -27.58
CA ALA A 267 14.81 16.01 -27.17
C ALA A 267 14.65 15.99 -25.64
N GLY A 268 15.66 15.51 -24.91
CA GLY A 268 15.71 15.53 -23.47
C GLY A 268 15.75 16.96 -22.90
N GLU A 269 16.47 17.88 -23.54
CA GLU A 269 16.46 19.31 -23.17
C GLU A 269 15.07 19.91 -23.33
N GLY A 270 14.36 19.61 -24.43
CA GLY A 270 12.97 20.02 -24.64
C GLY A 270 12.01 19.50 -23.58
N LEU A 271 12.18 18.25 -23.12
CA LEU A 271 11.40 17.71 -22.00
C LEU A 271 11.67 18.46 -20.70
N ILE A 272 12.93 18.76 -20.41
CA ILE A 272 13.31 19.52 -19.19
C ILE A 272 12.68 20.92 -19.21
N GLU A 273 12.70 21.59 -20.35
CA GLU A 273 12.06 22.90 -20.54
C GLU A 273 10.54 22.80 -20.34
N ALA A 274 9.88 21.82 -20.95
CA ALA A 274 8.45 21.58 -20.79
C ALA A 274 8.07 21.32 -19.34
N ILE A 275 8.86 20.54 -18.59
CA ILE A 275 8.65 20.32 -17.14
C ILE A 275 8.71 21.65 -16.38
N GLY A 276 9.61 22.56 -16.75
CA GLY A 276 9.69 23.90 -16.16
C GLY A 276 8.44 24.75 -16.34
N GLN A 277 7.61 24.47 -17.36
CA GLN A 277 6.36 25.17 -17.63
C GLN A 277 5.16 24.56 -16.90
N VAL A 278 5.26 23.32 -16.42
CA VAL A 278 4.16 22.69 -15.68
C VAL A 278 3.92 23.41 -14.36
N ARG A 279 2.69 23.81 -14.13
CA ARG A 279 2.25 24.40 -12.85
C ARG A 279 1.35 23.39 -12.14
N PRO A 280 1.80 22.78 -11.04
CA PRO A 280 0.94 21.91 -10.24
C PRO A 280 -0.31 22.68 -9.80
N THR A 281 -1.48 22.06 -9.92
CA THR A 281 -2.73 22.62 -9.43
C THR A 281 -2.66 22.72 -7.91
N VAL A 282 -2.48 23.92 -7.37
CA VAL A 282 -2.45 24.22 -5.95
C VAL A 282 -3.57 25.23 -5.69
N ARG A 283 -4.77 24.74 -5.37
CA ARG A 283 -5.86 25.54 -4.81
C ARG A 283 -6.58 24.75 -3.76
#